data_914eb661e2c07e533cf1bc89c02c3757
#
_entry.id   914eb661e2c07e533cf1bc89c02c3757
#
_cell.length_a   1.000
_cell.length_b   1.000
_cell.length_c   1.000
_cell.angle_alpha   90.00
_cell.angle_beta   90.00
_cell.angle_gamma   90.00
#
_symmetry.space_group_name_H-M   'P 1'
#
loop_
_entity.id
_entity.type
_entity.pdbx_description
1 polymer ?
#
loop_
_entity_poly.entity_id
_entity_poly.type
_entity_poly.pdbx_seq_one_letter_code
_entity_poly.pdbx_strand_id
1 'polypeptide(L)'
;MAKELDIGAVARLSGVAPSALRHYEKKGLIASIGRHGLRRQYAAGVLDQLRLIALARLAGFTLDEMSALFDERGKIALDRVLLAARADELDRHIQRLMQVRDGLWHMVDCPEPEHLQCPQFRKILQQGEF
;
A
#
# COMPACT_ATOMS: atom_id res chain seq x y z
N MET A 1 -5.09 -13.75 -26.69
CA MET A 1 -5.94 -12.55 -26.64
C MET A 1 -6.27 -12.20 -25.21
N ALA A 2 -6.14 -10.94 -24.86
CA ALA A 2 -6.53 -10.48 -23.52
C ALA A 2 -8.06 -10.57 -23.37
N LYS A 3 -8.51 -11.25 -22.33
CA LYS A 3 -9.92 -11.40 -22.02
C LYS A 3 -10.42 -10.12 -21.34
N GLU A 4 -11.53 -9.59 -21.82
CA GLU A 4 -12.19 -8.47 -21.15
C GLU A 4 -12.87 -8.94 -19.88
N LEU A 5 -12.84 -8.12 -18.84
CA LEU A 5 -13.46 -8.39 -17.55
C LEU A 5 -14.43 -7.28 -17.20
N ASP A 6 -15.64 -7.63 -16.77
CA ASP A 6 -16.54 -6.63 -16.23
C ASP A 6 -16.11 -6.22 -14.81
N ILE A 7 -16.67 -5.11 -14.33
CA ILE A 7 -16.30 -4.57 -13.01
C ILE A 7 -16.54 -5.57 -11.88
N GLY A 8 -17.58 -6.42 -12.00
CA GLY A 8 -17.85 -7.46 -11.00
C GLY A 8 -16.77 -8.52 -10.98
N ALA A 9 -16.29 -8.96 -12.15
CA ALA A 9 -15.21 -9.94 -12.27
C ALA A 9 -13.90 -9.35 -11.73
N VAL A 10 -13.58 -8.10 -12.06
CA VAL A 10 -12.40 -7.41 -11.56
C VAL A 10 -12.46 -7.31 -10.03
N ALA A 11 -13.59 -6.94 -9.46
CA ALA A 11 -13.76 -6.86 -8.01
C ALA A 11 -13.52 -8.22 -7.33
N ARG A 12 -14.07 -9.31 -7.89
CA ARG A 12 -13.86 -10.65 -7.33
C ARG A 12 -12.40 -11.10 -7.39
N LEU A 13 -11.76 -10.90 -8.53
CA LEU A 13 -10.39 -11.37 -8.76
C LEU A 13 -9.34 -10.53 -8.04
N SER A 14 -9.58 -9.24 -7.88
CA SER A 14 -8.64 -8.32 -7.23
C SER A 14 -8.86 -8.15 -5.73
N GLY A 15 -10.07 -8.43 -5.26
CA GLY A 15 -10.47 -8.12 -3.88
C GLY A 15 -10.75 -6.65 -3.65
N VAL A 16 -10.78 -5.83 -4.70
CA VAL A 16 -11.05 -4.39 -4.62
C VAL A 16 -12.53 -4.12 -4.86
N ALA A 17 -13.18 -3.38 -3.96
CA ALA A 17 -14.60 -3.07 -4.09
C ALA A 17 -14.88 -2.26 -5.36
N PRO A 18 -16.06 -2.44 -6.00
CA PRO A 18 -16.41 -1.66 -7.20
C PRO A 18 -16.33 -0.14 -7.01
N SER A 19 -16.68 0.35 -5.83
CA SER A 19 -16.56 1.79 -5.50
C SER A 19 -15.11 2.28 -5.55
N ALA A 20 -14.18 1.47 -5.05
CA ALA A 20 -12.76 1.79 -5.13
C ALA A 20 -12.24 1.73 -6.56
N LEU A 21 -12.70 0.75 -7.35
CA LEU A 21 -12.34 0.66 -8.77
C LEU A 21 -12.78 1.91 -9.54
N ARG A 22 -14.01 2.38 -9.31
CA ARG A 22 -14.52 3.61 -9.92
C ARG A 22 -13.70 4.83 -9.49
N HIS A 23 -13.28 4.86 -8.22
CA HIS A 23 -12.43 5.93 -7.70
C HIS A 23 -11.06 5.93 -8.36
N TYR A 24 -10.42 4.77 -8.52
CA TYR A 24 -9.13 4.64 -9.20
C TYR A 24 -9.24 5.05 -10.68
N GLU A 25 -10.33 4.69 -11.34
CA GLU A 25 -10.59 5.11 -12.72
C GLU A 25 -10.72 6.64 -12.81
N LYS A 26 -11.43 7.25 -11.88
CA LYS A 26 -11.59 8.70 -11.79
C LYS A 26 -10.25 9.41 -11.60
N LYS A 27 -9.34 8.79 -10.85
CA LYS A 27 -7.98 9.32 -10.61
C LYS A 27 -7.01 9.02 -11.77
N GLY A 28 -7.45 8.29 -12.79
CA GLY A 28 -6.62 7.95 -13.94
C GLY A 28 -5.64 6.81 -13.70
N LEU A 29 -5.79 6.06 -12.63
CA LEU A 29 -4.89 4.94 -12.28
C LEU A 29 -5.22 3.68 -13.07
N ILE A 30 -6.48 3.49 -13.43
CA ILE A 30 -6.97 2.44 -14.31
C ILE A 30 -7.93 3.05 -15.31
N ALA A 31 -8.20 2.35 -16.40
CA ALA A 31 -9.13 2.81 -17.43
C ALA A 31 -10.01 1.66 -17.88
N SER A 32 -11.31 1.92 -18.02
CA SER A 32 -12.22 0.99 -18.69
C SER A 32 -12.02 1.06 -20.20
N ILE A 33 -12.27 -0.06 -20.89
CA ILE A 33 -12.16 -0.14 -22.35
C ILE A 33 -13.53 -0.04 -23.03
N GLY A 34 -14.60 0.08 -22.25
CA GLY A 34 -15.95 0.20 -22.77
C GLY A 34 -16.97 -0.23 -21.73
N ARG A 35 -18.21 -0.42 -22.18
CA ARG A 35 -19.31 -0.88 -21.35
C ARG A 35 -20.16 -1.91 -22.09
N HIS A 36 -20.65 -2.91 -21.34
CA HIS A 36 -21.73 -3.79 -21.77
C HIS A 36 -22.98 -3.38 -20.99
N GLY A 37 -23.90 -2.69 -21.64
CA GLY A 37 -25.02 -2.08 -20.95
C GLY A 37 -24.53 -1.05 -19.92
N LEU A 38 -24.88 -1.25 -18.65
CA LEU A 38 -24.45 -0.37 -17.55
C LEU A 38 -23.14 -0.82 -16.90
N ARG A 39 -22.59 -1.98 -17.30
CA ARG A 39 -21.37 -2.52 -16.69
C ARG A 39 -20.13 -2.09 -17.44
N ARG A 40 -19.18 -1.54 -16.68
CA ARG A 40 -17.85 -1.20 -17.21
C ARG A 40 -17.05 -2.46 -17.50
N GLN A 41 -16.29 -2.41 -18.59
CA GLN A 41 -15.39 -3.50 -19.01
C GLN A 41 -13.95 -3.05 -18.94
N TYR A 42 -13.07 -3.95 -18.50
CA TYR A 42 -11.64 -3.68 -18.34
C TYR A 42 -10.83 -4.73 -19.08
N ALA A 43 -9.65 -4.34 -19.57
CA ALA A 43 -8.67 -5.30 -20.07
C ALA A 43 -8.11 -6.14 -18.92
N ALA A 44 -7.71 -7.39 -19.20
CA ALA A 44 -7.17 -8.30 -18.17
C ALA A 44 -5.94 -7.73 -17.47
N GLY A 45 -5.14 -6.90 -18.15
CA GLY A 45 -3.99 -6.22 -17.56
C GLY A 45 -4.31 -5.30 -16.39
N VAL A 46 -5.58 -4.94 -16.19
CA VAL A 46 -6.01 -4.14 -15.03
C VAL A 46 -5.68 -4.84 -13.71
N LEU A 47 -5.64 -6.18 -13.69
CA LEU A 47 -5.32 -6.93 -12.47
C LEU A 47 -3.90 -6.65 -12.01
N ASP A 48 -2.94 -6.58 -12.93
CA ASP A 48 -1.55 -6.22 -12.61
C ASP A 48 -1.42 -4.76 -12.17
N GLN A 49 -2.17 -3.86 -12.82
CA GLN A 49 -2.24 -2.45 -12.41
C GLN A 49 -2.76 -2.33 -10.98
N LEU A 50 -3.79 -3.09 -10.62
CA LEU A 50 -4.36 -3.08 -9.26
C LEU A 50 -3.38 -3.64 -8.23
N ARG A 51 -2.60 -4.66 -8.57
CA ARG A 51 -1.53 -5.17 -7.70
C ARG A 51 -0.45 -4.12 -7.46
N LEU A 52 -0.08 -3.40 -8.50
CA LEU A 52 0.89 -2.30 -8.39
C LEU A 52 0.35 -1.17 -7.50
N ILE A 53 -0.93 -0.82 -7.63
CA ILE A 53 -1.58 0.16 -6.77
C ILE A 53 -1.55 -0.30 -5.31
N ALA A 54 -1.85 -1.58 -5.06
CA ALA A 54 -1.80 -2.14 -3.70
C ALA A 54 -0.40 -2.07 -3.11
N LEU A 55 0.62 -2.42 -3.90
CA LEU A 55 2.02 -2.32 -3.49
C LEU A 55 2.40 -0.87 -3.15
N ALA A 56 2.03 0.07 -4.01
CA ALA A 56 2.34 1.49 -3.81
C ALA A 56 1.63 2.05 -2.57
N ARG A 57 0.38 1.67 -2.34
CA ARG A 57 -0.35 2.08 -1.13
C ARG A 57 0.31 1.55 0.13
N LEU A 58 0.74 0.30 0.12
CA LEU A 58 1.45 -0.29 1.25
C LEU A 58 2.77 0.44 1.51
N ALA A 59 3.43 0.90 0.45
CA ALA A 59 4.66 1.70 0.55
C ALA A 59 4.41 3.15 1.01
N GLY A 60 3.14 3.56 1.17
CA GLY A 60 2.78 4.87 1.67
C GLY A 60 2.56 5.94 0.61
N PHE A 61 2.49 5.56 -0.67
CA PHE A 61 2.15 6.52 -1.72
C PHE A 61 0.68 6.92 -1.64
N THR A 62 0.41 8.20 -1.83
CA THR A 62 -0.95 8.70 -2.01
C THR A 62 -1.44 8.37 -3.43
N LEU A 63 -2.76 8.46 -3.66
CA LEU A 63 -3.31 8.24 -4.99
C LEU A 63 -2.78 9.26 -5.99
N ASP A 64 -2.58 10.50 -5.57
CA ASP A 64 -2.03 11.54 -6.44
C ASP A 64 -0.57 11.28 -6.78
N GLU A 65 0.23 10.83 -5.82
CA GLU A 65 1.60 10.39 -6.08
C GLU A 65 1.64 9.21 -7.05
N MET A 66 0.71 8.25 -6.89
CA MET A 66 0.60 7.12 -7.81
C MET A 66 0.23 7.55 -9.23
N SER A 67 -0.66 8.56 -9.37
CA SER A 67 -1.01 9.10 -10.67
C SER A 67 0.21 9.61 -11.43
N ALA A 68 1.18 10.19 -10.71
CA ALA A 68 2.42 10.66 -11.30
C ALA A 68 3.37 9.53 -11.74
N LEU A 69 3.14 8.30 -11.27
CA LEU A 69 3.94 7.13 -11.67
C LEU A 69 3.49 6.50 -12.98
N PHE A 70 2.34 6.91 -13.50
CA PHE A 70 1.81 6.39 -14.77
C PHE A 70 1.85 7.51 -15.82
N ASP A 71 2.25 7.16 -17.05
CA ASP A 71 2.16 8.08 -18.17
C ASP A 71 0.74 8.05 -18.76
N GLU A 72 0.50 8.87 -19.80
CA GLU A 72 -0.80 8.99 -20.47
C GLU A 72 -1.28 7.67 -21.09
N ARG A 73 -0.35 6.73 -21.32
CA ARG A 73 -0.64 5.40 -21.88
C ARG A 73 -0.84 4.33 -20.80
N GLY A 74 -0.81 4.73 -19.52
CA GLY A 74 -0.93 3.80 -18.41
C GLY A 74 0.35 3.01 -18.14
N LYS A 75 1.48 3.38 -18.74
CA LYS A 75 2.77 2.77 -18.46
C LYS A 75 3.43 3.45 -17.28
N ILE A 76 4.25 2.68 -16.55
CA ILE A 76 4.97 3.19 -15.40
C ILE A 76 6.07 4.14 -15.85
N ALA A 77 6.00 5.40 -15.39
CA ALA A 77 7.07 6.38 -15.53
C ALA A 77 7.85 6.39 -14.21
N LEU A 78 9.03 5.79 -14.19
CA LEU A 78 9.80 5.63 -12.97
C LEU A 78 10.48 6.94 -12.58
N ASP A 79 10.10 7.49 -11.43
CA ASP A 79 10.86 8.51 -10.74
C ASP A 79 11.74 7.82 -9.70
N ARG A 80 12.99 7.54 -10.06
CA ARG A 80 13.92 6.77 -9.23
C ARG A 80 14.29 7.51 -7.95
N VAL A 81 14.31 8.83 -7.97
CA VAL A 81 14.59 9.65 -6.77
C VAL A 81 13.45 9.52 -5.77
N LEU A 82 12.21 9.60 -6.24
CA LEU A 82 11.03 9.43 -5.39
C LEU A 82 10.96 8.03 -4.81
N LEU A 83 11.24 7.00 -5.63
CA LEU A 83 11.24 5.60 -5.18
C LEU A 83 12.29 5.37 -4.11
N ALA A 84 13.51 5.91 -4.28
CA ALA A 84 14.58 5.78 -3.30
C ALA A 84 14.23 6.47 -1.99
N ALA A 85 13.66 7.67 -2.06
CA ALA A 85 13.22 8.41 -0.86
C ALA A 85 12.15 7.63 -0.10
N ARG A 86 11.21 7.02 -0.82
CA ARG A 86 10.16 6.23 -0.19
C ARG A 86 10.71 4.95 0.44
N ALA A 87 11.68 4.30 -0.22
CA ALA A 87 12.36 3.13 0.33
C ALA A 87 13.10 3.47 1.64
N ASP A 88 13.77 4.62 1.69
CA ASP A 88 14.44 5.09 2.90
C ASP A 88 13.45 5.37 4.05
N GLU A 89 12.30 5.95 3.73
CA GLU A 89 11.23 6.16 4.72
C GLU A 89 10.71 4.83 5.26
N LEU A 90 10.54 3.83 4.39
CA LEU A 90 10.12 2.49 4.79
C LEU A 90 11.15 1.85 5.70
N ASP A 91 12.44 2.00 5.40
CA ASP A 91 13.51 1.46 6.24
C ASP A 91 13.44 2.03 7.65
N ARG A 92 13.27 3.34 7.78
CA ARG A 92 13.07 3.98 9.08
C ARG A 92 11.83 3.45 9.79
N HIS A 93 10.73 3.24 9.06
CA HIS A 93 9.50 2.68 9.64
C HIS A 93 9.70 1.24 10.12
N ILE A 94 10.42 0.43 9.34
CA ILE A 94 10.79 -0.94 9.73
C ILE A 94 11.57 -0.92 11.04
N GLN A 95 12.56 -0.02 11.17
CA GLN A 95 13.36 0.09 12.38
C GLN A 95 12.50 0.45 13.60
N ARG A 96 11.56 1.39 13.43
CA ARG A 96 10.60 1.74 14.50
C ARG A 96 9.73 0.55 14.91
N LEU A 97 9.21 -0.18 13.93
CA LEU A 97 8.38 -1.35 14.20
C LEU A 97 9.15 -2.45 14.91
N MET A 98 10.43 -2.63 14.57
CA MET A 98 11.30 -3.57 15.28
C MET A 98 11.47 -3.18 16.74
N GLN A 99 11.66 -1.91 17.02
CA GLN A 99 11.77 -1.41 18.40
C GLN A 99 10.47 -1.65 19.18
N VAL A 100 9.33 -1.38 18.55
CA VAL A 100 8.01 -1.63 19.16
C VAL A 100 7.84 -3.12 19.46
N ARG A 101 8.16 -3.97 18.49
CA ARG A 101 8.10 -5.44 18.66
C ARG A 101 8.97 -5.89 19.84
N ASP A 102 10.19 -5.41 19.90
CA ASP A 102 11.13 -5.78 20.95
C ASP A 102 10.62 -5.33 22.32
N GLY A 103 10.02 -4.14 22.39
CA GLY A 103 9.38 -3.66 23.60
C GLY A 103 8.20 -4.53 24.05
N LEU A 104 7.38 -4.97 23.10
CA LEU A 104 6.25 -5.86 23.39
C LEU A 104 6.72 -7.22 23.91
N TRP A 105 7.74 -7.82 23.29
CA TRP A 105 8.34 -9.07 23.77
C TRP A 105 8.95 -8.90 25.15
N HIS A 106 9.59 -7.76 25.42
CA HIS A 106 10.11 -7.47 26.75
C HIS A 106 8.99 -7.49 27.80
N MET A 107 7.83 -6.87 27.48
CA MET A 107 6.69 -6.86 28.41
C MET A 107 6.14 -8.26 28.67
N VAL A 108 6.18 -9.14 27.68
CA VAL A 108 5.73 -10.55 27.83
C VAL A 108 6.58 -11.29 28.86
N ASP A 109 7.90 -11.11 28.81
CA ASP A 109 8.86 -11.88 29.59
C ASP A 109 9.36 -11.16 30.86
N CYS A 110 9.03 -9.90 31.05
CA CYS A 110 9.48 -9.10 32.17
C CYS A 110 8.79 -9.51 33.48
N PRO A 111 9.53 -9.86 34.52
CA PRO A 111 8.94 -10.25 35.79
C PRO A 111 8.44 -9.08 36.63
N GLU A 112 8.75 -7.84 36.24
CA GLU A 112 8.34 -6.65 36.98
C GLU A 112 6.83 -6.45 36.88
N PRO A 113 6.10 -6.25 37.99
CA PRO A 113 4.67 -6.02 37.99
C PRO A 113 4.29 -4.66 37.36
N GLU A 114 5.23 -3.69 37.43
CA GLU A 114 5.06 -2.34 36.89
C GLU A 114 6.07 -2.12 35.78
N HIS A 115 5.65 -2.25 34.50
CA HIS A 115 6.54 -2.13 33.33
C HIS A 115 7.15 -0.74 33.21
N LEU A 116 6.43 0.32 33.58
CA LEU A 116 6.96 1.68 33.57
C LEU A 116 8.07 1.91 34.62
N GLN A 117 8.22 1.02 35.59
CA GLN A 117 9.30 1.05 36.56
C GLN A 117 10.45 0.11 36.19
N CYS A 118 10.30 -0.70 35.15
CA CYS A 118 11.36 -1.58 34.67
C CYS A 118 12.47 -0.76 34.00
N PRO A 119 13.73 -0.82 34.51
CA PRO A 119 14.82 -0.03 33.94
C PRO A 119 15.08 -0.32 32.47
N GLN A 120 14.97 -1.57 32.04
CA GLN A 120 15.17 -1.97 30.64
C GLN A 120 14.09 -1.42 29.76
N PHE A 121 12.83 -1.52 30.20
CA PHE A 121 11.69 -1.01 29.41
C PHE A 121 11.72 0.51 29.30
N ARG A 122 12.06 1.20 30.40
CA ARG A 122 12.24 2.66 30.38
C ARG A 122 13.34 3.08 29.41
N LYS A 123 14.40 2.31 29.31
CA LYS A 123 15.48 2.56 28.34
C LYS A 123 14.98 2.44 26.92
N ILE A 124 14.16 1.41 26.63
CA ILE A 124 13.52 1.23 25.30
C ILE A 124 12.67 2.45 24.97
N LEU A 125 11.84 2.92 25.92
CA LEU A 125 10.97 4.07 25.71
C LEU A 125 11.75 5.36 25.44
N GLN A 126 12.89 5.54 26.13
CA GLN A 126 13.71 6.75 25.98
C GLN A 126 14.52 6.77 24.69
N GLN A 127 14.95 5.60 24.20
CA GLN A 127 15.79 5.48 23.02
C GLN A 127 14.99 5.27 21.75
N GLY A 128 13.73 4.84 21.85
CA GLY A 128 12.91 4.54 20.69
C GLY A 128 12.36 5.79 20.03
N GLU A 129 12.28 5.76 18.72
CA GLU A 129 11.56 6.74 17.90
C GLU A 129 10.19 6.15 17.55
N PHE A 130 9.17 6.65 18.20
CA PHE A 130 7.81 6.14 18.02
C PHE A 130 6.89 7.20 17.44
#